data_2158cd855dc468c97d1f739be5498859
#
_entry.id   2158cd855dc468c97d1f739be5498859
#
_cell.length_a   1.000
_cell.length_b   1.000
_cell.length_c   1.000
_cell.angle_alpha   90.00
_cell.angle_beta   90.00
_cell.angle_gamma   90.00
#
_symmetry.space_group_name_H-M   'P 1'
#
loop_
_entity.id
_entity.type
_entity.pdbx_description
1 polymer ?
#
loop_
_entity_poly.entity_id
_entity_poly.type
_entity_poly.pdbx_seq_one_letter_code
_entity_poly.pdbx_strand_id
1 'polypeptide(L)'
;MLNNSLSDYHAQVDDSVSYQVYNNTQRQDSTDQAVDATAGKILTCGGEPITAYFFSTSSGHTSTDEVWDSSSDEAYLESVYLGEDAAPDISTEEAFASFITTKDENSYEAEDGWYRWQVTLPIDYLNSRIEKKYGIGTLSSIQVVKRSSGGAIETLTIQGTSGSKTLTSEYEIREVFSTKGYPILKNDGKTTTEMSLMPSAYFICHPVTENGTVTGYQFQGGGYGHGVGMSQNGAAHMAEQGKTYEEILDFFYANVELTSI
;
A
#
# COMPACT_ATOMS: atom_id res chain seq x y z
N MET A 1 10.47 -3.27 22.21
CA MET A 1 10.06 -4.51 22.92
C MET A 1 9.11 -5.25 22.02
N LEU A 2 9.35 -6.52 21.73
CA LEU A 2 8.38 -7.34 21.01
C LEU A 2 7.14 -7.50 21.90
N ASN A 3 6.00 -7.00 21.46
CA ASN A 3 4.74 -7.29 22.12
C ASN A 3 4.49 -8.79 22.03
N ASN A 4 4.41 -9.46 23.17
CA ASN A 4 4.23 -10.91 23.25
C ASN A 4 2.76 -11.30 22.95
N SER A 5 2.26 -10.96 21.76
CA SER A 5 0.88 -11.23 21.33
C SER A 5 0.60 -12.73 21.07
N LEU A 6 1.66 -13.55 21.02
CA LEU A 6 1.61 -14.99 20.77
C LEU A 6 2.03 -15.81 21.99
N SER A 7 1.82 -15.27 23.21
CA SER A 7 2.19 -15.91 24.47
C SER A 7 1.64 -17.33 24.63
N ASP A 8 0.43 -17.58 24.16
CA ASP A 8 -0.23 -18.89 24.24
C ASP A 8 0.51 -19.97 23.42
N TYR A 9 1.30 -19.55 22.43
CA TYR A 9 2.13 -20.42 21.59
C TYR A 9 3.61 -20.38 21.98
N HIS A 10 3.95 -19.66 23.08
CA HIS A 10 5.34 -19.41 23.48
C HIS A 10 6.20 -18.80 22.35
N ALA A 11 5.54 -18.04 21.45
CA ALA A 11 6.18 -17.36 20.33
C ALA A 11 6.08 -15.85 20.48
N GLN A 12 7.01 -15.14 19.87
CA GLN A 12 7.04 -13.67 19.84
C GLN A 12 6.56 -13.13 18.50
N VAL A 13 6.67 -13.93 17.45
CA VAL A 13 6.28 -13.63 16.07
C VAL A 13 5.76 -14.91 15.42
N ASP A 14 5.03 -14.76 14.31
CA ASP A 14 4.68 -15.86 13.42
C ASP A 14 5.21 -15.60 12.00
N ASP A 15 5.00 -16.53 11.08
CA ASP A 15 5.44 -16.47 9.69
C ASP A 15 4.40 -15.85 8.74
N SER A 16 3.41 -15.16 9.29
CA SER A 16 2.35 -14.49 8.52
C SER A 16 2.72 -13.07 8.10
N VAL A 17 1.89 -12.48 7.25
CA VAL A 17 1.99 -11.08 6.82
C VAL A 17 1.82 -10.07 7.97
N SER A 18 1.35 -10.50 9.14
CA SER A 18 1.23 -9.65 10.32
C SER A 18 2.57 -9.41 11.02
N TYR A 19 3.58 -10.22 10.71
CA TYR A 19 4.94 -10.10 11.25
C TYR A 19 5.97 -10.11 10.13
N GLN A 20 6.56 -11.27 9.84
CA GLN A 20 7.55 -11.43 8.79
C GLN A 20 7.29 -12.75 8.06
N VAL A 21 6.85 -12.67 6.82
CA VAL A 21 6.61 -13.86 6.00
C VAL A 21 7.89 -14.69 5.89
N TYR A 22 7.81 -15.94 6.30
CA TYR A 22 8.90 -16.91 6.21
C TYR A 22 8.49 -18.11 5.37
N ASN A 23 9.00 -18.15 4.13
CA ASN A 23 8.65 -19.19 3.15
C ASN A 23 9.58 -20.40 3.18
N ASN A 24 10.45 -20.51 4.20
CA ASN A 24 11.45 -21.58 4.31
C ASN A 24 12.30 -21.75 3.03
N THR A 25 12.67 -20.62 2.43
CA THR A 25 13.52 -20.60 1.23
C THR A 25 14.96 -20.99 1.57
N GLN A 26 15.70 -21.44 0.55
CA GLN A 26 17.10 -21.79 0.73
C GLN A 26 17.90 -20.57 1.22
N ARG A 27 18.77 -20.81 2.22
CA ARG A 27 19.72 -19.82 2.74
C ARG A 27 20.65 -19.32 1.63
N GLN A 28 20.94 -18.02 1.64
CA GLN A 28 21.85 -17.39 0.68
C GLN A 28 22.95 -16.63 1.43
N ASP A 29 24.19 -16.76 0.94
CA ASP A 29 25.37 -16.14 1.55
C ASP A 29 25.26 -14.61 1.60
N SER A 30 24.63 -13.98 0.60
CA SER A 30 24.42 -12.53 0.56
C SER A 30 23.50 -12.05 1.70
N THR A 31 22.45 -12.81 2.01
CA THR A 31 21.55 -12.51 3.13
C THR A 31 22.28 -12.66 4.47
N ASP A 32 23.09 -13.71 4.63
CA ASP A 32 23.87 -13.92 5.83
C ASP A 32 24.87 -12.78 6.06
N GLN A 33 25.59 -12.37 5.01
CA GLN A 33 26.51 -11.24 5.09
C GLN A 33 25.79 -9.94 5.47
N ALA A 34 24.60 -9.68 4.95
CA ALA A 34 23.80 -8.51 5.31
C ALA A 34 23.38 -8.53 6.78
N VAL A 35 22.92 -9.68 7.29
CA VAL A 35 22.57 -9.86 8.71
C VAL A 35 23.77 -9.66 9.61
N ASP A 36 24.93 -10.24 9.28
CA ASP A 36 26.16 -10.10 10.06
C ASP A 36 26.66 -8.64 10.07
N ALA A 37 26.59 -7.96 8.92
CA ALA A 37 27.03 -6.56 8.77
C ALA A 37 26.13 -5.57 9.53
N THR A 38 24.87 -5.92 9.77
CA THR A 38 23.89 -5.08 10.47
C THR A 38 23.57 -5.57 11.89
N ALA A 39 24.34 -6.52 12.41
CA ALA A 39 24.11 -7.08 13.74
C ALA A 39 24.14 -6.00 14.82
N GLY A 40 23.10 -5.94 15.65
CA GLY A 40 22.94 -4.95 16.72
C GLY A 40 22.61 -3.53 16.25
N LYS A 41 22.38 -3.30 14.95
CA LYS A 41 21.95 -1.98 14.43
C LYS A 41 20.45 -1.85 14.45
N ILE A 42 19.96 -0.70 14.91
CA ILE A 42 18.55 -0.33 14.94
C ILE A 42 18.38 1.12 14.48
N LEU A 43 17.20 1.45 13.96
CA LEU A 43 16.79 2.83 13.71
C LEU A 43 16.11 3.40 14.95
N THR A 44 16.52 4.61 15.34
CA THR A 44 15.92 5.36 16.44
C THR A 44 15.47 6.75 15.97
N CYS A 45 14.41 7.27 16.59
CA CYS A 45 13.99 8.66 16.45
C CYS A 45 13.87 9.25 17.86
N GLY A 46 14.56 10.36 18.12
CA GLY A 46 14.62 10.95 19.47
C GLY A 46 15.19 10.02 20.55
N GLY A 47 16.02 9.05 20.17
CA GLY A 47 16.63 8.05 21.07
C GLY A 47 15.78 6.81 21.32
N GLU A 48 14.55 6.74 20.81
CA GLU A 48 13.66 5.57 20.94
C GLU A 48 13.63 4.77 19.63
N PRO A 49 13.56 3.41 19.69
CA PRO A 49 13.42 2.59 18.50
C PRO A 49 12.15 2.91 17.73
N ILE A 50 12.26 3.04 16.41
CA ILE A 50 11.10 3.26 15.54
C ILE A 50 10.36 1.96 15.21
N THR A 51 9.11 2.08 14.76
CA THR A 51 8.41 1.02 14.04
C THR A 51 8.66 1.19 12.55
N ALA A 52 9.66 0.49 12.03
CA ALA A 52 10.09 0.60 10.64
C ALA A 52 9.13 -0.16 9.71
N TYR A 53 7.96 0.45 9.40
CA TYR A 53 6.99 -0.14 8.49
C TYR A 53 7.55 -0.27 7.08
N PHE A 54 7.18 -1.35 6.39
CA PHE A 54 7.56 -1.59 5.00
C PHE A 54 6.45 -2.30 4.23
N PHE A 55 6.46 -2.18 2.92
CA PHE A 55 5.48 -2.78 2.01
C PHE A 55 6.17 -3.19 0.70
N SER A 56 5.45 -3.86 -0.20
CA SER A 56 6.06 -4.47 -1.38
C SER A 56 6.47 -3.46 -2.45
N THR A 57 5.51 -2.70 -3.01
CA THR A 57 5.71 -1.85 -4.20
C THR A 57 4.93 -0.55 -4.02
N SER A 58 5.56 0.59 -4.28
CA SER A 58 4.86 1.88 -4.25
C SER A 58 4.10 2.16 -5.55
N SER A 59 3.21 3.14 -5.49
CA SER A 59 2.61 3.75 -6.69
C SER A 59 3.47 4.88 -7.28
N GLY A 60 4.66 5.11 -6.74
CA GLY A 60 5.55 6.24 -6.97
C GLY A 60 5.65 7.17 -5.75
N HIS A 61 4.71 7.10 -4.82
CA HIS A 61 4.74 7.82 -3.53
C HIS A 61 4.49 6.86 -2.37
N THR A 62 5.12 7.14 -1.21
CA THR A 62 4.75 6.54 0.06
C THR A 62 3.73 7.41 0.78
N SER A 63 3.09 6.88 1.82
CA SER A 63 2.22 7.61 2.74
C SER A 63 2.75 7.52 4.17
N THR A 64 2.18 8.33 5.03
CA THR A 64 2.36 8.25 6.48
C THR A 64 1.30 7.33 7.09
N ASP A 65 1.34 7.15 8.41
CA ASP A 65 0.36 6.39 9.18
C ASP A 65 -1.05 7.03 9.23
N GLU A 66 -1.23 8.23 8.64
CA GLU A 66 -2.55 8.86 8.44
C GLU A 66 -3.57 8.00 7.65
N VAL A 67 -3.09 6.97 6.94
CA VAL A 67 -3.95 5.99 6.24
C VAL A 67 -4.63 5.00 7.19
N TRP A 68 -4.27 5.00 8.47
CA TRP A 68 -4.87 4.17 9.50
C TRP A 68 -5.72 5.00 10.46
N ASP A 69 -6.80 4.42 10.99
CA ASP A 69 -7.71 5.08 11.93
C ASP A 69 -7.03 5.64 13.19
N SER A 70 -5.89 5.09 13.54
CA SER A 70 -5.12 5.42 14.75
C SER A 70 -3.75 5.97 14.40
N SER A 71 -3.72 6.98 13.53
CA SER A 71 -2.50 7.72 13.23
C SER A 71 -1.84 8.25 14.50
N SER A 72 -0.55 8.05 14.65
CA SER A 72 0.26 8.51 15.76
C SER A 72 1.10 9.75 15.44
N ASP A 73 1.02 10.26 14.20
CA ASP A 73 1.83 11.39 13.70
C ASP A 73 3.34 11.18 13.93
N GLU A 74 3.83 10.00 13.60
CA GLU A 74 5.22 9.64 13.83
C GLU A 74 6.16 10.48 12.97
N ALA A 75 7.03 11.24 13.60
CA ALA A 75 7.94 12.19 12.95
C ALA A 75 8.94 11.55 11.97
N TYR A 76 9.08 10.23 11.99
CA TYR A 76 9.91 9.48 11.06
C TYR A 76 9.16 8.93 9.84
N LEU A 77 7.84 9.09 9.78
CA LEU A 77 7.02 8.69 8.63
C LEU A 77 6.66 9.92 7.80
N GLU A 78 7.33 10.08 6.68
CA GLU A 78 7.04 11.12 5.71
C GLU A 78 6.63 10.49 4.37
N SER A 79 5.81 11.21 3.61
CA SER A 79 5.55 10.82 2.22
C SER A 79 6.73 11.22 1.35
N VAL A 80 7.31 10.24 0.66
CA VAL A 80 8.42 10.47 -0.27
C VAL A 80 8.03 10.02 -1.67
N TYR A 81 8.54 10.74 -2.68
CA TYR A 81 8.44 10.33 -4.08
C TYR A 81 9.62 9.44 -4.45
N LEU A 82 9.33 8.29 -5.04
CA LEU A 82 10.33 7.30 -5.43
C LEU A 82 10.80 7.53 -6.88
N GLY A 83 11.48 8.63 -7.11
CA GLY A 83 12.01 8.98 -8.42
C GLY A 83 13.15 9.99 -8.33
N GLU A 84 13.83 10.22 -9.46
CA GLU A 84 15.01 11.09 -9.55
C GLU A 84 14.66 12.57 -9.81
N ASP A 85 13.54 12.83 -10.46
CA ASP A 85 13.08 14.15 -10.85
C ASP A 85 12.13 14.77 -9.81
N ALA A 86 11.55 15.91 -10.16
CA ALA A 86 10.54 16.56 -9.33
C ALA A 86 9.30 15.66 -9.21
N ALA A 87 8.79 15.53 -8.00
CA ALA A 87 7.60 14.75 -7.72
C ALA A 87 6.40 15.24 -8.56
N PRO A 88 5.62 14.31 -9.17
CA PRO A 88 4.36 14.65 -9.82
C PRO A 88 3.38 15.32 -8.84
N ASP A 89 2.57 16.24 -9.36
CA ASP A 89 1.48 16.84 -8.56
C ASP A 89 0.39 15.77 -8.30
N ILE A 90 0.06 15.58 -7.03
CA ILE A 90 -1.01 14.70 -6.55
C ILE A 90 -1.95 15.42 -5.59
N SER A 91 -1.92 16.76 -5.57
CA SER A 91 -2.60 17.60 -4.57
C SER A 91 -4.12 17.69 -4.77
N THR A 92 -4.61 17.38 -5.98
CA THR A 92 -6.06 17.34 -6.28
C THR A 92 -6.46 15.97 -6.80
N GLU A 93 -7.76 15.65 -6.78
CA GLU A 93 -8.26 14.38 -7.31
C GLU A 93 -7.98 14.23 -8.81
N GLU A 94 -8.05 15.32 -9.59
CA GLU A 94 -7.72 15.34 -11.01
C GLU A 94 -6.23 15.12 -11.26
N ALA A 95 -5.36 15.75 -10.45
CA ALA A 95 -3.92 15.58 -10.52
C ALA A 95 -3.53 14.14 -10.15
N PHE A 96 -4.10 13.61 -9.06
CA PHE A 96 -3.91 12.21 -8.68
C PHE A 96 -4.41 11.24 -9.77
N ALA A 97 -5.58 11.51 -10.38
CA ALA A 97 -6.10 10.69 -11.46
C ALA A 97 -5.17 10.67 -12.67
N SER A 98 -4.58 11.80 -13.03
CA SER A 98 -3.58 11.90 -14.09
C SER A 98 -2.32 11.10 -13.73
N PHE A 99 -1.81 11.24 -12.51
CA PHE A 99 -0.65 10.53 -12.01
C PHE A 99 -0.85 9.00 -12.01
N ILE A 100 -1.96 8.52 -11.44
CA ILE A 100 -2.16 7.08 -11.22
C ILE A 100 -2.47 6.32 -12.52
N THR A 101 -2.97 6.99 -13.54
CA THR A 101 -3.27 6.41 -14.85
C THR A 101 -2.10 6.50 -15.84
N THR A 102 -1.05 7.22 -15.49
CA THR A 102 0.15 7.40 -16.32
C THR A 102 1.32 6.62 -15.70
N LYS A 103 2.12 5.96 -16.53
CA LYS A 103 3.39 5.41 -16.09
C LYS A 103 4.41 6.55 -16.00
N ASP A 104 4.96 6.74 -14.83
CA ASP A 104 6.04 7.69 -14.60
C ASP A 104 7.38 6.97 -14.77
N GLU A 105 8.03 7.19 -15.91
CA GLU A 105 9.29 6.51 -16.27
C GLU A 105 10.49 6.93 -15.38
N ASN A 106 10.35 8.01 -14.62
CA ASN A 106 11.39 8.48 -13.68
C ASN A 106 11.30 7.80 -12.31
N SER A 107 10.20 7.09 -12.04
CA SER A 107 10.06 6.34 -10.79
C SER A 107 10.98 5.13 -10.78
N TYR A 108 11.65 4.88 -9.65
CA TYR A 108 12.48 3.69 -9.45
C TYR A 108 11.73 2.38 -9.72
N GLU A 109 10.43 2.35 -9.51
CA GLU A 109 9.57 1.17 -9.62
C GLU A 109 8.73 1.14 -10.91
N ALA A 110 9.02 2.03 -11.88
CA ALA A 110 8.21 2.17 -13.10
C ALA A 110 8.01 0.85 -13.88
N GLU A 111 8.99 -0.07 -13.83
CA GLU A 111 8.94 -1.36 -14.52
C GLU A 111 8.34 -2.49 -13.68
N ASP A 112 8.05 -2.25 -12.40
CA ASP A 112 7.49 -3.27 -11.52
C ASP A 112 6.05 -3.62 -11.90
N GLY A 113 5.73 -4.91 -11.83
CA GLY A 113 4.41 -5.39 -12.21
C GLY A 113 3.26 -4.77 -11.41
N TRP A 114 3.50 -4.41 -10.15
CA TRP A 114 2.50 -3.77 -9.30
C TRP A 114 2.54 -2.23 -9.32
N TYR A 115 3.44 -1.60 -10.05
CA TYR A 115 3.52 -0.14 -10.15
C TYR A 115 2.22 0.49 -10.66
N ARG A 116 1.57 -0.17 -11.63
CA ARG A 116 0.20 0.16 -12.09
C ARG A 116 -0.62 -1.12 -12.23
N TRP A 117 -1.89 -1.02 -11.92
CA TRP A 117 -2.83 -2.13 -12.07
C TRP A 117 -4.24 -1.63 -12.36
N GLN A 118 -5.05 -2.50 -12.95
CA GLN A 118 -6.48 -2.27 -13.12
C GLN A 118 -7.30 -3.53 -12.91
N VAL A 119 -8.52 -3.36 -12.42
CA VAL A 119 -9.50 -4.42 -12.25
C VAL A 119 -10.91 -3.87 -12.43
N THR A 120 -11.81 -4.68 -13.00
CA THR A 120 -13.24 -4.36 -13.07
C THR A 120 -14.00 -5.33 -12.18
N LEU A 121 -14.78 -4.79 -11.25
CA LEU A 121 -15.64 -5.57 -10.36
C LEU A 121 -17.09 -5.40 -10.78
N PRO A 122 -17.83 -6.53 -11.00
CA PRO A 122 -19.25 -6.48 -11.38
C PRO A 122 -20.11 -5.86 -10.28
N ILE A 123 -21.18 -5.15 -10.67
CA ILE A 123 -22.07 -4.48 -9.72
C ILE A 123 -22.74 -5.44 -8.74
N ASP A 124 -23.13 -6.63 -9.18
CA ASP A 124 -23.76 -7.64 -8.31
C ASP A 124 -22.80 -8.15 -7.24
N TYR A 125 -21.52 -8.29 -7.61
CA TYR A 125 -20.47 -8.66 -6.64
C TYR A 125 -20.29 -7.57 -5.58
N LEU A 126 -20.18 -6.32 -5.99
CA LEU A 126 -20.05 -5.17 -5.09
C LEU A 126 -21.28 -5.04 -4.18
N ASN A 127 -22.49 -5.11 -4.75
CA ASN A 127 -23.74 -5.07 -4.01
C ASN A 127 -23.82 -6.15 -2.93
N SER A 128 -23.49 -7.39 -3.27
CA SER A 128 -23.52 -8.51 -2.34
C SER A 128 -22.56 -8.30 -1.16
N ARG A 129 -21.36 -7.79 -1.42
CA ARG A 129 -20.36 -7.53 -0.37
C ARG A 129 -20.76 -6.38 0.54
N ILE A 130 -21.18 -5.27 -0.06
CA ILE A 130 -21.56 -4.04 0.63
C ILE A 130 -22.78 -4.27 1.50
N GLU A 131 -23.82 -4.93 0.95
CA GLU A 131 -25.01 -5.26 1.73
C GLU A 131 -24.69 -6.21 2.88
N LYS A 132 -23.92 -7.27 2.62
CA LYS A 132 -23.53 -8.24 3.65
C LYS A 132 -22.74 -7.59 4.79
N LYS A 133 -21.85 -6.63 4.48
CA LYS A 133 -20.94 -6.03 5.46
C LYS A 133 -21.59 -4.86 6.20
N TYR A 134 -22.38 -4.04 5.51
CA TYR A 134 -22.86 -2.75 6.03
C TYR A 134 -24.38 -2.59 6.08
N GLY A 135 -25.14 -3.38 5.33
CA GLY A 135 -26.61 -3.31 5.35
C GLY A 135 -27.16 -1.98 4.77
N ILE A 136 -26.47 -1.41 3.77
CA ILE A 136 -26.82 -0.09 3.17
C ILE A 136 -27.55 -0.21 1.83
N GLY A 137 -28.00 -1.40 1.47
CA GLY A 137 -28.67 -1.67 0.20
C GLY A 137 -27.69 -1.82 -0.97
N THR A 138 -28.18 -1.54 -2.19
CA THR A 138 -27.35 -1.62 -3.41
C THR A 138 -26.52 -0.36 -3.60
N LEU A 139 -25.32 -0.53 -4.16
CA LEU A 139 -24.34 0.53 -4.41
C LEU A 139 -24.91 1.59 -5.37
N SER A 140 -24.87 2.84 -4.96
CA SER A 140 -25.26 4.00 -5.76
C SER A 140 -24.05 4.83 -6.20
N SER A 141 -23.08 5.04 -5.31
CA SER A 141 -21.82 5.73 -5.64
C SER A 141 -20.70 5.39 -4.69
N ILE A 142 -19.47 5.59 -5.17
CA ILE A 142 -18.23 5.53 -4.40
C ILE A 142 -17.60 6.92 -4.52
N GLN A 143 -17.24 7.52 -3.38
CA GLN A 143 -16.66 8.85 -3.33
C GLN A 143 -15.39 8.84 -2.48
N VAL A 144 -14.26 9.20 -3.05
CA VAL A 144 -13.05 9.54 -2.31
C VAL A 144 -13.28 10.90 -1.65
N VAL A 145 -13.16 10.95 -0.32
CA VAL A 145 -13.38 12.17 0.47
C VAL A 145 -12.07 12.84 0.81
N LYS A 146 -11.05 12.03 1.16
CA LYS A 146 -9.71 12.53 1.52
C LYS A 146 -8.66 11.53 1.08
N ARG A 147 -7.53 12.05 0.60
CA ARG A 147 -6.30 11.30 0.38
C ARG A 147 -5.24 11.72 1.39
N SER A 148 -4.36 10.80 1.70
CA SER A 148 -3.13 11.05 2.44
C SER A 148 -2.17 11.92 1.64
N SER A 149 -1.14 12.42 2.29
CA SER A 149 -0.05 13.19 1.67
C SER A 149 0.60 12.46 0.49
N GLY A 150 0.66 11.12 0.50
CA GLY A 150 1.17 10.28 -0.58
C GLY A 150 0.13 9.85 -1.62
N GLY A 151 -1.14 10.25 -1.48
CA GLY A 151 -2.21 9.96 -2.44
C GLY A 151 -3.03 8.69 -2.13
N ALA A 152 -2.69 7.91 -1.10
CA ALA A 152 -3.56 6.81 -0.67
C ALA A 152 -4.92 7.34 -0.20
N ILE A 153 -5.98 6.58 -0.42
CA ILE A 153 -7.29 6.94 0.10
C ILE A 153 -7.28 6.78 1.62
N GLU A 154 -7.43 7.88 2.34
CA GLU A 154 -7.60 7.93 3.79
C GLU A 154 -9.07 7.80 4.18
N THR A 155 -9.94 8.54 3.49
CA THR A 155 -11.37 8.51 3.75
C THR A 155 -12.17 8.30 2.46
N LEU A 156 -13.06 7.31 2.47
CA LEU A 156 -13.93 6.96 1.36
C LEU A 156 -15.36 6.78 1.83
N THR A 157 -16.34 7.31 1.10
CA THR A 157 -17.76 7.10 1.36
C THR A 157 -18.39 6.20 0.29
N ILE A 158 -19.06 5.16 0.74
CA ILE A 158 -19.91 4.30 -0.06
C ILE A 158 -21.36 4.71 0.18
N GLN A 159 -22.07 5.13 -0.88
CA GLN A 159 -23.50 5.42 -0.83
C GLN A 159 -24.27 4.22 -1.37
N GLY A 160 -25.17 3.71 -0.56
CA GLY A 160 -26.14 2.70 -0.97
C GLY A 160 -27.56 3.27 -1.05
N THR A 161 -28.51 2.46 -1.51
CA THR A 161 -29.94 2.84 -1.63
C THR A 161 -30.63 2.98 -0.26
N SER A 162 -30.10 2.39 0.81
CA SER A 162 -30.70 2.38 2.15
C SER A 162 -29.83 3.09 3.20
N GLY A 163 -28.70 3.68 2.81
CA GLY A 163 -27.81 4.38 3.72
C GLY A 163 -26.44 4.62 3.12
N SER A 164 -25.50 5.08 3.95
CA SER A 164 -24.10 5.27 3.55
C SER A 164 -23.14 4.75 4.60
N LYS A 165 -21.92 4.44 4.20
CA LYS A 165 -20.83 4.06 5.09
C LYS A 165 -19.57 4.84 4.70
N THR A 166 -18.96 5.49 5.68
CA THR A 166 -17.63 6.09 5.55
C THR A 166 -16.59 5.13 6.11
N LEU A 167 -15.52 4.93 5.36
CA LEU A 167 -14.36 4.10 5.68
C LEU A 167 -13.16 5.02 5.88
N THR A 168 -12.36 4.76 6.90
CA THR A 168 -11.22 5.60 7.33
C THR A 168 -9.92 4.81 7.47
N SER A 169 -9.94 3.50 7.16
CA SER A 169 -8.77 2.62 7.19
C SER A 169 -8.47 2.09 5.79
N GLU A 170 -7.20 2.19 5.35
CA GLU A 170 -6.76 1.63 4.07
C GLU A 170 -7.08 0.13 3.96
N TYR A 171 -6.94 -0.61 5.07
CA TYR A 171 -7.24 -2.03 5.10
C TYR A 171 -8.74 -2.30 4.86
N GLU A 172 -9.65 -1.55 5.52
CA GLU A 172 -11.09 -1.71 5.34
C GLU A 172 -11.52 -1.35 3.90
N ILE A 173 -10.90 -0.31 3.32
CA ILE A 173 -11.11 0.09 1.91
C ILE A 173 -10.69 -1.04 0.96
N ARG A 174 -9.50 -1.61 1.15
CA ARG A 174 -9.01 -2.72 0.34
C ARG A 174 -9.83 -4.00 0.52
N GLU A 175 -10.32 -4.25 1.73
CA GLU A 175 -11.15 -5.40 2.02
C GLU A 175 -12.52 -5.33 1.35
N VAL A 176 -13.22 -4.19 1.44
CA VAL A 176 -14.58 -4.06 0.86
C VAL A 176 -14.57 -4.24 -0.66
N PHE A 177 -13.53 -3.77 -1.32
CA PHE A 177 -13.32 -3.94 -2.76
C PHE A 177 -12.44 -5.15 -3.12
N SER A 178 -12.44 -6.18 -2.29
CA SER A 178 -11.69 -7.41 -2.55
C SER A 178 -11.77 -7.85 -4.01
N THR A 179 -10.63 -8.21 -4.57
CA THR A 179 -10.52 -8.63 -5.97
C THR A 179 -10.52 -10.16 -6.15
N LYS A 180 -10.87 -10.88 -5.09
CA LYS A 180 -10.81 -12.35 -5.06
C LYS A 180 -11.60 -12.98 -6.22
N GLY A 181 -10.86 -13.69 -7.10
CA GLY A 181 -11.42 -14.35 -8.27
C GLY A 181 -11.60 -13.45 -9.50
N TYR A 182 -11.28 -12.16 -9.43
CA TYR A 182 -11.34 -11.23 -10.55
C TYR A 182 -9.94 -10.93 -11.08
N PRO A 183 -9.76 -10.91 -12.42
CA PRO A 183 -8.45 -10.69 -13.00
C PRO A 183 -7.99 -9.25 -12.82
N ILE A 184 -6.86 -9.08 -12.17
CA ILE A 184 -6.14 -7.81 -12.06
C ILE A 184 -5.10 -7.78 -13.19
N LEU A 185 -5.20 -6.84 -14.10
CA LEU A 185 -4.17 -6.58 -15.10
C LEU A 185 -3.10 -5.70 -14.46
N LYS A 186 -1.85 -6.16 -14.50
CA LYS A 186 -0.68 -5.47 -13.95
C LYS A 186 0.09 -4.70 -15.02
N ASN A 187 0.98 -3.83 -14.57
CA ASN A 187 1.86 -3.00 -15.40
C ASN A 187 2.69 -3.81 -16.42
N ASP A 188 3.12 -5.01 -16.05
CA ASP A 188 3.86 -5.94 -16.92
C ASP A 188 2.98 -6.71 -17.93
N GLY A 189 1.71 -6.37 -18.06
CA GLY A 189 0.74 -7.02 -18.93
C GLY A 189 0.23 -8.38 -18.43
N LYS A 190 0.72 -8.88 -17.30
CA LYS A 190 0.25 -10.13 -16.71
C LYS A 190 -1.01 -9.92 -15.89
N THR A 191 -1.79 -10.97 -15.74
CA THR A 191 -2.97 -10.99 -14.90
C THR A 191 -2.84 -11.96 -13.73
N THR A 192 -3.51 -11.65 -12.61
CA THR A 192 -3.65 -12.54 -11.46
C THR A 192 -5.07 -12.49 -10.90
N THR A 193 -5.55 -13.59 -10.34
CA THR A 193 -6.86 -13.70 -9.65
C THR A 193 -6.71 -14.13 -8.19
N GLU A 194 -5.47 -14.24 -7.70
CA GLU A 194 -5.14 -14.82 -6.40
C GLU A 194 -5.28 -13.84 -5.23
N MET A 195 -5.47 -12.54 -5.53
CA MET A 195 -5.55 -11.50 -4.51
C MET A 195 -6.86 -11.56 -3.73
N SER A 196 -6.77 -11.58 -2.41
CA SER A 196 -7.94 -11.53 -1.50
C SER A 196 -8.38 -10.11 -1.12
N LEU A 197 -7.48 -9.13 -1.28
CA LEU A 197 -7.71 -7.71 -1.05
C LEU A 197 -7.48 -6.94 -2.35
N MET A 198 -7.97 -5.68 -2.43
CA MET A 198 -7.46 -4.74 -3.42
C MET A 198 -5.95 -4.58 -3.23
N PRO A 199 -5.13 -4.47 -4.30
CA PRO A 199 -3.67 -4.42 -4.14
C PRO A 199 -3.18 -3.31 -3.21
N SER A 200 -3.77 -2.13 -3.30
CA SER A 200 -3.47 -0.95 -2.47
C SER A 200 -4.69 -0.05 -2.31
N ALA A 201 -4.57 1.00 -1.51
CA ALA A 201 -5.55 2.08 -1.44
C ALA A 201 -5.22 3.28 -2.36
N TYR A 202 -4.26 3.13 -3.27
CA TYR A 202 -3.87 4.15 -4.27
C TYR A 202 -4.62 3.88 -5.58
N PHE A 203 -5.88 4.30 -5.67
CA PHE A 203 -6.68 4.09 -6.87
C PHE A 203 -7.70 5.19 -7.11
N ILE A 204 -8.18 5.25 -8.35
CA ILE A 204 -9.42 5.89 -8.76
C ILE A 204 -10.41 4.82 -9.19
N CYS A 205 -11.70 5.13 -9.16
CA CYS A 205 -12.73 4.22 -9.67
C CYS A 205 -13.80 4.95 -10.49
N HIS A 206 -14.26 4.29 -11.53
CA HIS A 206 -15.29 4.81 -12.42
C HIS A 206 -16.37 3.76 -12.67
N PRO A 207 -17.67 4.16 -12.75
CA PRO A 207 -18.72 3.24 -13.13
C PRO A 207 -18.54 2.78 -14.59
N VAL A 208 -18.71 1.48 -14.80
CA VAL A 208 -18.86 0.88 -16.13
C VAL A 208 -20.33 0.80 -16.45
N THR A 209 -20.73 1.34 -17.60
CA THR A 209 -22.16 1.40 -17.99
C THR A 209 -22.39 0.68 -19.31
N GLU A 210 -23.48 -0.08 -19.37
CA GLU A 210 -24.02 -0.68 -20.60
C GLU A 210 -25.47 -0.24 -20.77
N ASN A 211 -25.80 0.32 -21.92
CA ASN A 211 -27.13 0.82 -22.22
C ASN A 211 -27.70 1.76 -21.13
N GLY A 212 -26.87 2.60 -20.53
CA GLY A 212 -27.24 3.53 -19.46
C GLY A 212 -27.40 2.93 -18.07
N THR A 213 -27.12 1.64 -17.90
CA THR A 213 -27.16 0.93 -16.61
C THR A 213 -25.73 0.67 -16.12
N VAL A 214 -25.45 0.92 -14.84
CA VAL A 214 -24.15 0.58 -14.22
C VAL A 214 -24.06 -0.92 -14.08
N THR A 215 -23.07 -1.53 -14.73
CA THR A 215 -22.81 -2.98 -14.70
C THR A 215 -21.63 -3.36 -13.82
N GLY A 216 -20.83 -2.38 -13.39
CA GLY A 216 -19.68 -2.58 -12.53
C GLY A 216 -18.92 -1.29 -12.25
N TYR A 217 -17.77 -1.43 -11.60
CA TYR A 217 -16.81 -0.35 -11.43
C TYR A 217 -15.43 -0.82 -11.89
N GLN A 218 -14.78 0.01 -12.67
CA GLN A 218 -13.36 -0.14 -13.00
C GLN A 218 -12.53 0.62 -11.98
N PHE A 219 -11.54 -0.06 -11.42
CA PHE A 219 -10.55 0.49 -10.52
C PHE A 219 -9.22 0.53 -11.25
N GLN A 220 -8.55 1.67 -11.23
CA GLN A 220 -7.21 1.87 -11.76
C GLN A 220 -6.34 2.41 -10.64
N GLY A 221 -5.22 1.74 -10.38
CA GLY A 221 -4.40 2.05 -9.23
C GLY A 221 -2.94 1.68 -9.42
N GLY A 222 -2.18 1.85 -8.35
CA GLY A 222 -0.76 1.52 -8.30
C GLY A 222 -0.31 1.08 -6.93
N GLY A 223 0.82 0.37 -6.92
CA GLY A 223 1.41 -0.15 -5.70
C GLY A 223 0.77 -1.44 -5.18
N TYR A 224 1.50 -2.08 -4.25
CA TYR A 224 1.08 -3.29 -3.56
C TYR A 224 1.48 -3.23 -2.08
N GLY A 225 0.48 -3.14 -1.20
CA GLY A 225 0.63 -2.99 0.24
C GLY A 225 -0.04 -1.73 0.78
N HIS A 226 0.27 -1.38 2.03
CA HIS A 226 -0.31 -0.23 2.72
C HIS A 226 0.31 1.12 2.33
N GLY A 227 1.54 1.12 1.80
CA GLY A 227 2.21 2.33 1.33
C GLY A 227 2.94 3.14 2.40
N VAL A 228 3.00 2.68 3.64
CA VAL A 228 3.63 3.41 4.76
C VAL A 228 5.06 2.96 4.97
N GLY A 229 6.00 3.91 5.07
CA GLY A 229 7.41 3.64 5.28
C GLY A 229 8.12 3.15 4.02
N MET A 230 8.95 2.10 4.11
CA MET A 230 9.85 1.67 3.04
C MET A 230 9.18 0.77 2.00
N SER A 231 9.31 1.11 0.70
CA SER A 231 9.02 0.17 -0.39
C SER A 231 10.17 -0.81 -0.55
N GLN A 232 9.87 -2.12 -0.52
CA GLN A 232 10.88 -3.16 -0.70
C GLN A 232 11.48 -3.15 -2.12
N ASN A 233 10.64 -2.99 -3.15
CA ASN A 233 11.12 -2.90 -4.52
C ASN A 233 11.85 -1.59 -4.78
N GLY A 234 11.34 -0.46 -4.28
CA GLY A 234 12.04 0.82 -4.35
C GLY A 234 13.43 0.77 -3.71
N ALA A 235 13.55 0.19 -2.51
CA ALA A 235 14.83 -0.02 -1.84
C ALA A 235 15.78 -0.92 -2.66
N ALA A 236 15.25 -1.99 -3.29
CA ALA A 236 16.05 -2.87 -4.14
C ALA A 236 16.59 -2.12 -5.37
N HIS A 237 15.76 -1.36 -6.09
CA HIS A 237 16.19 -0.56 -7.24
C HIS A 237 17.19 0.53 -6.87
N MET A 238 17.02 1.19 -5.72
CA MET A 238 18.00 2.15 -5.21
C MET A 238 19.35 1.47 -4.94
N ALA A 239 19.35 0.26 -4.36
CA ALA A 239 20.57 -0.53 -4.13
C ALA A 239 21.23 -0.95 -5.46
N GLU A 240 20.47 -1.34 -6.49
CA GLU A 240 20.97 -1.63 -7.83
C GLU A 240 21.64 -0.41 -8.50
N GLN A 241 21.20 0.80 -8.16
CA GLN A 241 21.82 2.06 -8.57
C GLN A 241 23.03 2.45 -7.71
N GLY A 242 23.41 1.62 -6.73
CA GLY A 242 24.61 1.80 -5.91
C GLY A 242 24.40 2.60 -4.62
N LYS A 243 23.16 2.85 -4.21
CA LYS A 243 22.86 3.44 -2.90
C LYS A 243 23.23 2.47 -1.78
N THR A 244 23.81 2.99 -0.71
CA THR A 244 24.08 2.20 0.50
C THR A 244 22.77 1.97 1.27
N TYR A 245 22.77 0.99 2.18
CA TYR A 245 21.57 0.72 2.99
C TYR A 245 21.25 1.89 3.94
N GLU A 246 22.26 2.63 4.40
CA GLU A 246 22.09 3.85 5.18
C GLU A 246 21.35 4.93 4.36
N GLU A 247 21.81 5.20 3.12
CA GLU A 247 21.16 6.16 2.24
C GLU A 247 19.72 5.78 1.91
N ILE A 248 19.44 4.47 1.77
CA ILE A 248 18.09 3.96 1.52
C ILE A 248 17.21 4.16 2.76
N LEU A 249 17.69 3.84 3.94
CA LEU A 249 16.94 4.03 5.18
C LEU A 249 16.65 5.51 5.45
N ASP A 250 17.64 6.39 5.26
CA ASP A 250 17.48 7.86 5.40
C ASP A 250 16.49 8.43 4.35
N PHE A 251 16.37 7.81 3.18
CA PHE A 251 15.39 8.21 2.17
C PHE A 251 13.95 7.92 2.60
N PHE A 252 13.71 6.77 3.25
CA PHE A 252 12.36 6.33 3.60
C PHE A 252 11.91 6.76 5.00
N TYR A 253 12.84 7.01 5.91
CA TYR A 253 12.53 7.36 7.30
C TYR A 253 13.22 8.67 7.66
N ALA A 254 12.41 9.70 7.91
CA ALA A 254 12.91 11.01 8.30
C ALA A 254 13.34 11.03 9.79
N ASN A 255 14.24 11.93 10.13
CA ASN A 255 14.62 12.19 11.53
C ASN A 255 15.11 10.96 12.30
N VAL A 256 15.71 9.98 11.63
CA VAL A 256 16.20 8.75 12.25
C VAL A 256 17.71 8.75 12.40
N GLU A 257 18.18 7.98 13.36
CA GLU A 257 19.59 7.69 13.58
C GLU A 257 19.80 6.18 13.56
N LEU A 258 20.87 5.72 12.87
CA LEU A 258 21.29 4.32 12.93
C LEU A 258 22.15 4.11 14.18
N THR A 259 21.60 3.42 15.17
CA THR A 259 22.20 3.22 16.50
C THR A 259 22.66 1.76 16.66
N SER A 260 23.66 1.54 17.48
CA SER A 260 24.11 0.17 17.87
C SER A 260 23.68 -0.13 19.29
N ILE A 261 23.17 -1.35 19.52
CA ILE A 261 22.77 -1.88 20.83
C ILE A 261 23.69 -3.01 21.27
#